data_7b54864d64a9252cad2b782f380d8ca5
#
_entry.id   7b54864d64a9252cad2b782f380d8ca5
#
_cell.length_a   1.000
_cell.length_b   1.000
_cell.length_c   1.000
_cell.angle_alpha   90.00
_cell.angle_beta   90.00
_cell.angle_gamma   90.00
#
_symmetry.space_group_name_H-M   'P 1'
#
loop_
_entity.id
_entity.type
_entity.pdbx_description
1 polymer ?
#
loop_
_entity_poly.entity_id
_entity_poly.type
_entity_poly.pdbx_seq_one_letter_code
_entity_poly.pdbx_strand_id
1 'polypeptide(L)'
;MSSFEASCRRSRRDSPPPLRSVVVFTLAVLVLTTTGCSLGVMAGKMLFGNPKLSPEFYLATGVDLVESEQTVVVIARVPSYISGDLATLEPDLINGVTDRLIRESIDATSSEEVIDWIDERGSSDDVAAAAEKFGTDFVIRIDLSTFENLEQKSAWLHRGRSAGTISAYKVETIDGKKVPRMVFERGFDERHPRRQPVPVGDVS
;
A
#
# COMPACT_ATOMS: atom_id res chain seq x y z
N MET A 1 -29.71 -66.46 -53.60
CA MET A 1 -30.89 -66.30 -52.79
C MET A 1 -30.56 -65.19 -51.80
N SER A 2 -30.68 -64.00 -52.11
CA SER A 2 -31.67 -62.95 -52.19
C SER A 2 -32.41 -62.73 -50.86
N SER A 3 -32.13 -61.64 -50.22
CA SER A 3 -33.17 -60.87 -49.55
C SER A 3 -32.65 -59.45 -49.30
N PHE A 4 -33.24 -58.56 -50.05
CA PHE A 4 -33.18 -57.10 -49.96
C PHE A 4 -34.03 -56.66 -48.74
N GLU A 5 -33.46 -56.02 -47.73
CA GLU A 5 -34.22 -55.27 -46.74
C GLU A 5 -34.03 -53.77 -46.94
N ALA A 6 -35.14 -53.18 -47.42
CA ALA A 6 -35.25 -51.73 -47.63
C ALA A 6 -35.43 -51.01 -46.28
N SER A 7 -34.42 -50.29 -45.84
CA SER A 7 -34.48 -49.37 -44.68
C SER A 7 -35.29 -48.12 -45.04
N CYS A 8 -36.47 -48.01 -44.48
CA CYS A 8 -37.36 -46.86 -44.57
C CYS A 8 -36.81 -45.70 -43.72
N ARG A 9 -36.13 -44.75 -44.36
CA ARG A 9 -35.70 -43.51 -43.74
C ARG A 9 -36.88 -42.58 -43.47
N ARG A 10 -37.35 -42.55 -42.23
CA ARG A 10 -38.39 -41.64 -41.75
C ARG A 10 -37.79 -40.21 -41.66
N SER A 11 -38.09 -39.37 -42.66
CA SER A 11 -37.83 -37.95 -42.67
C SER A 11 -38.60 -37.29 -41.51
N ARG A 12 -37.90 -36.88 -40.48
CA ARG A 12 -38.44 -35.95 -39.46
C ARG A 12 -38.61 -34.59 -40.11
N ARG A 13 -39.85 -34.18 -40.35
CA ARG A 13 -40.20 -32.80 -40.64
C ARG A 13 -39.98 -31.99 -39.37
N ASP A 14 -38.92 -31.23 -39.31
CA ASP A 14 -38.70 -30.22 -38.30
C ASP A 14 -39.67 -29.06 -38.57
N SER A 15 -40.73 -29.00 -37.77
CA SER A 15 -41.67 -27.88 -37.79
C SER A 15 -40.93 -26.66 -37.22
N PRO A 16 -40.97 -25.48 -37.88
CA PRO A 16 -40.32 -24.27 -37.34
C PRO A 16 -40.98 -23.91 -35.99
N PRO A 17 -40.17 -23.51 -35.00
CA PRO A 17 -40.72 -23.14 -33.70
C PRO A 17 -41.65 -21.94 -33.84
N PRO A 18 -42.78 -21.91 -33.09
CA PRO A 18 -43.75 -20.83 -33.19
C PRO A 18 -43.08 -19.49 -32.90
N LEU A 19 -43.34 -18.51 -33.73
CA LEU A 19 -42.71 -17.18 -33.71
C LEU A 19 -42.65 -16.55 -32.29
N ARG A 20 -43.65 -16.88 -31.46
CA ARG A 20 -43.70 -16.46 -30.03
C ARG A 20 -42.56 -17.04 -29.18
N SER A 21 -42.14 -18.28 -29.40
CA SER A 21 -41.04 -18.90 -28.66
C SER A 21 -39.70 -18.30 -29.03
N VAL A 22 -39.51 -17.94 -30.29
CA VAL A 22 -38.27 -17.29 -30.75
C VAL A 22 -38.16 -15.88 -30.16
N VAL A 23 -39.26 -15.11 -30.13
CA VAL A 23 -39.26 -13.76 -29.55
C VAL A 23 -39.00 -13.78 -28.03
N VAL A 24 -39.60 -14.73 -27.31
CA VAL A 24 -39.38 -14.88 -25.86
C VAL A 24 -37.93 -15.27 -25.55
N PHE A 25 -37.35 -16.18 -26.37
CA PHE A 25 -35.97 -16.61 -26.20
C PHE A 25 -34.97 -15.49 -26.49
N THR A 26 -35.21 -14.69 -27.56
CA THR A 26 -34.36 -13.51 -27.88
C THR A 26 -34.46 -12.42 -26.81
N LEU A 27 -35.67 -12.19 -26.26
CA LEU A 27 -35.85 -11.21 -25.19
C LEU A 27 -35.14 -11.65 -23.89
N ALA A 28 -35.22 -12.95 -23.56
CA ALA A 28 -34.52 -13.51 -22.39
C ALA A 28 -33.02 -13.43 -22.52
N VAL A 29 -32.43 -13.67 -23.69
CA VAL A 29 -31.01 -13.54 -23.96
C VAL A 29 -30.58 -12.06 -23.87
N LEU A 30 -31.38 -11.11 -24.37
CA LEU A 30 -31.07 -9.67 -24.31
C LEU A 30 -31.08 -9.14 -22.89
N VAL A 31 -31.96 -9.61 -22.00
CA VAL A 31 -31.99 -9.22 -20.57
C VAL A 31 -30.80 -9.80 -19.80
N LEU A 32 -30.35 -11.01 -20.13
CA LEU A 32 -29.16 -11.61 -19.49
C LEU A 32 -27.86 -10.90 -19.86
N THR A 33 -27.75 -10.22 -21.00
CA THR A 33 -26.54 -9.52 -21.43
C THR A 33 -26.37 -8.16 -20.76
N THR A 34 -27.44 -7.52 -20.26
CA THR A 34 -27.37 -6.18 -19.65
C THR A 34 -27.02 -6.17 -18.16
N THR A 35 -27.15 -7.29 -17.45
CA THR A 35 -26.85 -7.38 -16.01
C THR A 35 -25.47 -7.99 -15.69
N GLY A 36 -24.68 -8.33 -16.70
CA GLY A 36 -23.49 -9.19 -16.57
C GLY A 36 -22.24 -8.57 -15.98
N CYS A 37 -22.03 -7.25 -16.07
CA CYS A 37 -20.75 -6.67 -15.72
C CYS A 37 -20.52 -6.46 -14.20
N SER A 38 -21.53 -6.12 -13.42
CA SER A 38 -21.36 -5.85 -11.99
C SER A 38 -21.36 -7.11 -11.12
N LEU A 39 -22.17 -8.11 -11.49
CA LEU A 39 -22.23 -9.39 -10.77
C LEU A 39 -20.96 -10.23 -10.97
N GLY A 40 -20.36 -10.23 -12.15
CA GLY A 40 -19.10 -10.90 -12.42
C GLY A 40 -17.93 -10.29 -11.62
N VAL A 41 -17.89 -8.98 -11.50
CA VAL A 41 -16.87 -8.29 -10.69
C VAL A 41 -17.09 -8.54 -9.19
N MET A 42 -18.33 -8.57 -8.70
CA MET A 42 -18.62 -8.90 -7.30
C MET A 42 -18.30 -10.36 -6.97
N ALA A 43 -18.67 -11.30 -7.84
CA ALA A 43 -18.33 -12.71 -7.67
C ALA A 43 -16.83 -12.96 -7.74
N GLY A 44 -16.12 -12.28 -8.64
CA GLY A 44 -14.65 -12.30 -8.70
C GLY A 44 -14.00 -11.80 -7.42
N LYS A 45 -14.48 -10.69 -6.84
CA LYS A 45 -14.00 -10.19 -5.56
C LYS A 45 -14.29 -11.12 -4.38
N MET A 46 -15.45 -11.80 -4.37
CA MET A 46 -15.79 -12.77 -3.33
C MET A 46 -14.95 -14.05 -3.40
N LEU A 47 -14.60 -14.49 -4.61
CA LEU A 47 -13.87 -15.75 -4.81
C LEU A 47 -12.34 -15.56 -4.77
N PHE A 48 -11.82 -14.44 -5.25
CA PHE A 48 -10.37 -14.19 -5.37
C PHE A 48 -9.86 -13.07 -4.47
N GLY A 49 -10.74 -12.42 -3.70
CA GLY A 49 -10.40 -11.25 -2.88
C GLY A 49 -10.06 -10.01 -3.72
N ASN A 50 -9.69 -8.94 -3.04
CA ASN A 50 -9.10 -7.79 -3.74
C ASN A 50 -7.68 -8.18 -4.19
N PRO A 51 -7.26 -7.86 -5.42
CA PRO A 51 -5.87 -8.05 -5.81
C PRO A 51 -5.00 -7.23 -4.84
N LYS A 52 -4.26 -7.91 -3.99
CA LYS A 52 -3.23 -7.28 -3.16
C LYS A 52 -2.13 -6.85 -4.12
N LEU A 53 -1.98 -5.56 -4.35
CA LEU A 53 -0.80 -5.04 -5.01
C LEU A 53 0.39 -5.35 -4.09
N SER A 54 1.41 -6.00 -4.63
CA SER A 54 2.64 -6.23 -3.87
C SER A 54 3.21 -4.88 -3.43
N PRO A 55 3.66 -4.75 -2.18
CA PRO A 55 4.29 -3.53 -1.70
C PRO A 55 5.45 -3.12 -2.61
N GLU A 56 5.60 -1.83 -2.89
CA GLU A 56 6.69 -1.36 -3.76
C GLU A 56 8.07 -1.72 -3.19
N PHE A 57 8.20 -1.76 -1.87
CA PHE A 57 9.39 -2.25 -1.20
C PHE A 57 9.72 -3.69 -1.59
N TYR A 58 8.73 -4.59 -1.56
CA TYR A 58 8.91 -5.98 -1.99
C TYR A 58 9.31 -6.09 -3.46
N LEU A 59 8.69 -5.29 -4.34
CA LEU A 59 9.04 -5.28 -5.76
C LEU A 59 10.48 -4.80 -6.02
N ALA A 60 10.98 -3.89 -5.19
CA ALA A 60 12.34 -3.36 -5.30
C ALA A 60 13.41 -4.26 -4.68
N THR A 61 13.09 -4.91 -3.56
CA THR A 61 14.08 -5.64 -2.75
C THR A 61 13.93 -7.15 -2.80
N GLY A 62 12.76 -7.66 -3.20
CA GLY A 62 12.39 -9.08 -3.11
C GLY A 62 12.15 -9.56 -1.67
N VAL A 63 12.14 -8.65 -0.68
CA VAL A 63 11.99 -8.98 0.75
C VAL A 63 10.58 -8.63 1.22
N ASP A 64 9.88 -9.61 1.78
CA ASP A 64 8.64 -9.40 2.51
C ASP A 64 8.97 -9.23 4.00
N LEU A 65 8.84 -8.00 4.51
CA LEU A 65 9.15 -7.71 5.92
C LEU A 65 8.17 -8.36 6.90
N VAL A 66 6.98 -8.74 6.45
CA VAL A 66 5.97 -9.41 7.30
C VAL A 66 6.27 -10.90 7.45
N GLU A 67 6.75 -11.53 6.36
CA GLU A 67 7.04 -12.98 6.35
C GLU A 67 8.51 -13.29 6.71
N SER A 68 9.39 -12.28 6.67
CA SER A 68 10.80 -12.43 7.00
C SER A 68 11.05 -12.18 8.50
N GLU A 69 12.01 -12.88 9.10
CA GLU A 69 12.48 -12.63 10.48
C GLU A 69 13.45 -11.43 10.55
N GLN A 70 13.31 -10.47 9.63
CA GLN A 70 14.24 -9.35 9.54
C GLN A 70 13.79 -8.19 10.40
N THR A 71 14.74 -7.62 11.13
CA THR A 71 14.52 -6.50 12.04
C THR A 71 14.70 -5.15 11.36
N VAL A 72 13.91 -4.17 11.78
CA VAL A 72 13.88 -2.83 11.19
C VAL A 72 14.08 -1.77 12.26
N VAL A 73 14.86 -0.73 11.99
CA VAL A 73 14.87 0.49 12.78
C VAL A 73 14.39 1.66 11.92
N VAL A 74 13.59 2.53 12.51
CA VAL A 74 13.07 3.76 11.87
C VAL A 74 13.76 4.97 12.45
N ILE A 75 14.37 5.77 11.59
CA ILE A 75 14.90 7.10 11.94
C ILE A 75 14.22 8.16 11.06
N ALA A 76 14.06 9.36 11.58
CA ALA A 76 13.50 10.46 10.84
C ALA A 76 14.40 11.70 10.92
N ARG A 77 14.36 12.49 9.88
CA ARG A 77 15.02 13.79 9.85
C ARG A 77 14.04 14.89 9.51
N VAL A 78 13.87 15.82 10.43
CA VAL A 78 13.05 17.00 10.26
C VAL A 78 13.94 18.23 10.24
N PRO A 79 14.05 18.97 9.11
CA PRO A 79 14.86 20.17 9.05
C PRO A 79 14.42 21.23 10.06
N SER A 80 15.36 22.00 10.60
CA SER A 80 15.11 23.01 11.64
C SER A 80 14.09 24.08 11.26
N TYR A 81 13.96 24.40 9.96
CA TYR A 81 12.95 25.35 9.47
C TYR A 81 11.52 24.80 9.54
N ILE A 82 11.35 23.48 9.70
CA ILE A 82 10.06 22.83 9.95
C ILE A 82 9.84 22.61 11.44
N SER A 83 10.88 22.13 12.14
CA SER A 83 10.80 21.74 13.56
C SER A 83 10.76 22.95 14.52
N GLY A 84 11.05 24.18 14.06
CA GLY A 84 11.08 25.35 14.91
C GLY A 84 9.80 25.59 15.72
N ASP A 85 8.65 25.36 15.11
CA ASP A 85 7.32 25.47 15.75
C ASP A 85 6.73 24.11 16.17
N LEU A 86 7.37 22.98 15.82
CA LEU A 86 6.89 21.62 15.97
C LEU A 86 7.99 20.68 16.47
N ALA A 87 8.51 20.98 17.66
CA ALA A 87 9.65 20.25 18.24
C ALA A 87 9.39 18.74 18.42
N THR A 88 8.12 18.32 18.53
CA THR A 88 7.73 16.90 18.68
C THR A 88 7.57 16.17 17.36
N LEU A 89 7.67 16.86 16.21
CA LEU A 89 7.35 16.27 14.92
C LEU A 89 8.25 15.09 14.54
N GLU A 90 9.55 15.16 14.85
CA GLU A 90 10.49 14.07 14.59
C GLU A 90 10.19 12.83 15.45
N PRO A 91 10.08 12.92 16.79
CA PRO A 91 9.67 11.78 17.60
C PRO A 91 8.25 11.28 17.27
N ASP A 92 7.29 12.15 16.96
CA ASP A 92 5.93 11.73 16.57
C ASP A 92 5.95 10.93 15.27
N LEU A 93 6.80 11.30 14.32
CA LEU A 93 6.96 10.59 13.06
C LEU A 93 7.59 9.20 13.27
N ILE A 94 8.64 9.10 14.08
CA ILE A 94 9.29 7.84 14.45
C ILE A 94 8.27 6.92 15.14
N ASN A 95 7.57 7.43 16.17
CA ASN A 95 6.52 6.69 16.90
C ASN A 95 5.44 6.19 15.95
N GLY A 96 4.86 7.07 15.16
CA GLY A 96 3.73 6.73 14.30
C GLY A 96 4.07 5.67 13.25
N VAL A 97 5.27 5.73 12.67
CA VAL A 97 5.72 4.75 11.67
C VAL A 97 6.10 3.43 12.34
N THR A 98 6.86 3.44 13.42
CA THR A 98 7.24 2.23 14.17
C THR A 98 6.01 1.47 14.66
N ASP A 99 5.05 2.17 15.28
CA ASP A 99 3.79 1.58 15.72
C ASP A 99 3.00 0.95 14.55
N ARG A 100 3.06 1.58 13.39
CA ARG A 100 2.39 1.02 12.20
C ARG A 100 3.08 -0.25 11.73
N LEU A 101 4.41 -0.29 11.69
CA LEU A 101 5.17 -1.49 11.33
C LEU A 101 4.87 -2.64 12.28
N ILE A 102 4.89 -2.39 13.59
CA ILE A 102 4.58 -3.40 14.61
C ILE A 102 3.13 -3.94 14.46
N ARG A 103 2.15 -3.07 14.19
CA ARG A 103 0.77 -3.50 13.93
C ARG A 103 0.61 -4.35 12.69
N GLU A 104 1.48 -4.18 11.70
CA GLU A 104 1.52 -5.03 10.49
C GLU A 104 2.41 -6.27 10.69
N SER A 105 2.81 -6.57 11.94
CA SER A 105 3.64 -7.73 12.32
C SER A 105 5.08 -7.68 11.77
N ILE A 106 5.61 -6.50 11.55
CA ILE A 106 7.02 -6.29 11.19
C ILE A 106 7.80 -6.09 12.49
N ASP A 107 8.92 -6.81 12.63
CA ASP A 107 9.81 -6.69 13.79
C ASP A 107 10.59 -5.38 13.72
N ALA A 108 10.18 -4.40 14.52
CA ALA A 108 10.77 -3.07 14.54
C ALA A 108 11.31 -2.73 15.93
N THR A 109 12.48 -2.08 15.95
CA THR A 109 13.07 -1.54 17.18
C THR A 109 12.12 -0.54 17.83
N SER A 110 12.01 -0.56 19.15
CA SER A 110 11.18 0.38 19.91
C SER A 110 11.49 1.82 19.56
N SER A 111 10.45 2.60 19.27
CA SER A 111 10.60 4.02 18.98
C SER A 111 11.20 4.81 20.15
N GLU A 112 10.91 4.40 21.40
CA GLU A 112 11.46 5.01 22.60
C GLU A 112 13.00 4.89 22.64
N GLU A 113 13.54 3.68 22.37
CA GLU A 113 14.98 3.46 22.32
C GLU A 113 15.67 4.29 21.21
N VAL A 114 14.98 4.46 20.08
CA VAL A 114 15.51 5.25 18.95
C VAL A 114 15.52 6.73 19.29
N ILE A 115 14.45 7.24 19.89
CA ILE A 115 14.35 8.65 20.30
C ILE A 115 15.40 8.98 21.37
N ASP A 116 15.54 8.15 22.40
CA ASP A 116 16.56 8.31 23.44
C ASP A 116 17.98 8.35 22.83
N TRP A 117 18.26 7.46 21.89
CA TRP A 117 19.54 7.43 21.20
C TRP A 117 19.79 8.71 20.34
N ILE A 118 18.74 9.22 19.67
CA ILE A 118 18.85 10.48 18.91
C ILE A 118 19.11 11.66 19.85
N ASP A 119 18.41 11.72 20.98
CA ASP A 119 18.56 12.80 21.98
C ASP A 119 19.96 12.80 22.59
N GLU A 120 20.51 11.63 22.92
CA GLU A 120 21.87 11.49 23.43
C GLU A 120 22.94 11.92 22.40
N ARG A 121 22.68 11.65 21.12
CA ARG A 121 23.64 11.91 20.05
C ARG A 121 23.49 13.30 19.42
N GLY A 122 22.31 13.89 19.52
CA GLY A 122 21.95 15.17 18.92
C GLY A 122 21.75 15.15 17.40
N SER A 123 21.66 13.97 16.76
CA SER A 123 21.42 13.85 15.31
C SER A 123 20.90 12.47 14.91
N SER A 124 19.92 12.46 14.02
CA SER A 124 19.34 11.28 13.37
C SER A 124 19.93 10.99 11.97
N ASP A 125 20.95 11.75 11.55
CA ASP A 125 21.39 11.74 10.15
C ASP A 125 22.24 10.52 9.77
N ASP A 126 22.82 9.80 10.74
CA ASP A 126 23.81 8.76 10.52
C ASP A 126 23.18 7.35 10.48
N VAL A 127 22.83 6.91 9.27
CA VAL A 127 22.29 5.57 9.01
C VAL A 127 23.25 4.46 9.45
N ALA A 128 24.56 4.66 9.30
CA ALA A 128 25.54 3.64 9.66
C ALA A 128 25.64 3.49 11.18
N ALA A 129 25.58 4.60 11.91
CA ALA A 129 25.57 4.56 13.36
C ALA A 129 24.27 3.96 13.92
N ALA A 130 23.11 4.20 13.30
CA ALA A 130 21.87 3.55 13.67
C ALA A 130 21.96 2.03 13.43
N ALA A 131 22.46 1.61 12.26
CA ALA A 131 22.67 0.20 11.94
C ALA A 131 23.58 -0.52 12.92
N GLU A 132 24.66 0.15 13.36
CA GLU A 132 25.62 -0.40 14.34
C GLU A 132 25.00 -0.48 15.74
N LYS A 133 24.30 0.57 16.18
CA LYS A 133 23.70 0.67 17.52
C LYS A 133 22.63 -0.39 17.73
N PHE A 134 21.69 -0.51 16.78
CA PHE A 134 20.52 -1.38 16.94
C PHE A 134 20.73 -2.78 16.35
N GLY A 135 21.78 -3.00 15.54
CA GLY A 135 22.12 -4.29 14.99
C GLY A 135 21.08 -4.85 14.00
N THR A 136 20.17 -4.01 13.50
CA THR A 136 19.05 -4.38 12.64
C THR A 136 19.48 -4.74 11.22
N ASP A 137 18.59 -5.47 10.49
CA ASP A 137 18.82 -5.86 9.08
C ASP A 137 18.49 -4.73 8.11
N PHE A 138 17.56 -3.85 8.51
CA PHE A 138 17.15 -2.69 7.72
C PHE A 138 17.12 -1.42 8.57
N VAL A 139 17.53 -0.31 7.95
CA VAL A 139 17.29 1.04 8.47
C VAL A 139 16.34 1.74 7.50
N ILE A 140 15.19 2.18 8.00
CA ILE A 140 14.25 3.05 7.26
C ILE A 140 14.50 4.48 7.70
N ARG A 141 14.87 5.35 6.75
CA ARG A 141 15.05 6.78 6.98
C ARG A 141 13.97 7.58 6.29
N ILE A 142 13.37 8.50 7.03
CA ILE A 142 12.34 9.41 6.56
C ILE A 142 12.91 10.82 6.58
N ASP A 143 13.16 11.40 5.42
CA ASP A 143 13.59 12.77 5.26
C ASP A 143 12.38 13.65 4.94
N LEU A 144 11.92 14.46 5.90
CA LEU A 144 10.80 15.38 5.68
C LEU A 144 11.31 16.67 5.04
N SER A 145 10.70 17.09 3.95
CA SER A 145 11.06 18.33 3.24
C SER A 145 10.00 19.43 3.37
N THR A 146 8.76 19.04 3.65
CA THR A 146 7.64 19.98 3.82
C THR A 146 6.68 19.44 4.86
N PHE A 147 6.23 20.29 5.76
CA PHE A 147 5.13 20.03 6.67
C PHE A 147 4.32 21.30 6.88
N GLU A 148 3.06 21.28 6.53
CA GLU A 148 2.11 22.38 6.66
C GLU A 148 0.84 21.84 7.30
N ASN A 149 0.24 22.55 8.24
CA ASN A 149 -1.01 22.17 8.90
C ASN A 149 -2.21 23.01 8.47
N LEU A 150 -1.97 24.08 7.71
CA LEU A 150 -3.00 24.98 7.21
C LEU A 150 -3.08 24.93 5.69
N GLU A 151 -4.29 25.13 5.15
CA GLU A 151 -4.48 25.28 3.71
C GLU A 151 -3.77 26.54 3.22
N GLN A 152 -3.07 26.41 2.08
CA GLN A 152 -2.39 27.56 1.48
C GLN A 152 -3.35 28.72 1.27
N LYS A 153 -2.96 29.91 1.74
CA LYS A 153 -3.73 31.16 1.67
C LYS A 153 -4.98 31.22 2.57
N SER A 154 -5.13 30.32 3.56
CA SER A 154 -6.23 30.37 4.51
C SER A 154 -5.70 30.16 5.93
N ALA A 155 -6.02 31.11 6.83
CA ALA A 155 -5.75 30.97 8.27
C ALA A 155 -6.86 30.18 9.00
N TRP A 156 -7.93 29.82 8.31
CA TRP A 156 -9.14 29.25 8.91
C TRP A 156 -9.45 27.81 8.47
N LEU A 157 -8.65 27.28 7.56
CA LEU A 157 -8.87 25.94 7.02
C LEU A 157 -7.67 25.06 7.32
N HIS A 158 -7.91 23.95 8.00
CA HIS A 158 -6.91 22.91 8.21
C HIS A 158 -6.83 21.98 6.99
N ARG A 159 -5.64 21.84 6.47
CA ARG A 159 -5.26 20.82 5.51
C ARG A 159 -3.78 20.54 5.68
N GLY A 160 -3.49 19.42 6.33
CA GLY A 160 -2.12 18.97 6.46
C GLY A 160 -1.52 18.64 5.11
N ARG A 161 -0.28 19.08 4.88
CA ARG A 161 0.56 18.64 3.77
C ARG A 161 1.88 18.17 4.31
N SER A 162 2.30 16.98 3.92
CA SER A 162 3.63 16.47 4.19
C SER A 162 4.27 15.99 2.89
N ALA A 163 5.51 16.39 2.66
CA ALA A 163 6.29 15.90 1.53
C ALA A 163 7.72 15.56 2.01
N GLY A 164 8.31 14.58 1.34
CA GLY A 164 9.63 14.09 1.72
C GLY A 164 10.05 12.86 0.94
N THR A 165 11.05 12.18 1.48
CA THR A 165 11.59 10.94 0.90
C THR A 165 11.69 9.87 1.97
N ILE A 166 11.31 8.64 1.64
CA ILE A 166 11.52 7.44 2.43
C ILE A 166 12.61 6.63 1.75
N SER A 167 13.69 6.34 2.47
CA SER A 167 14.79 5.52 1.99
C SER A 167 14.93 4.29 2.90
N ALA A 168 15.15 3.12 2.32
CA ALA A 168 15.46 1.92 3.08
C ALA A 168 16.86 1.42 2.73
N TYR A 169 17.60 1.11 3.77
CA TYR A 169 18.97 0.62 3.69
C TYR A 169 19.02 -0.80 4.24
N LYS A 170 19.51 -1.72 3.43
CA LYS A 170 19.87 -3.07 3.90
C LYS A 170 21.24 -3.01 4.55
N VAL A 171 21.35 -3.59 5.73
CA VAL A 171 22.59 -3.63 6.49
C VAL A 171 23.34 -4.91 6.19
N GLU A 172 24.53 -4.79 5.63
CA GLU A 172 25.42 -5.91 5.35
C GLU A 172 26.60 -5.87 6.32
N THR A 173 27.10 -7.04 6.73
CA THR A 173 28.30 -7.11 7.56
C THR A 173 29.50 -7.39 6.66
N ILE A 174 30.38 -6.39 6.49
CA ILE A 174 31.59 -6.48 5.69
C ILE A 174 32.79 -6.28 6.64
N ASP A 175 33.70 -7.23 6.71
CA ASP A 175 34.87 -7.21 7.58
C ASP A 175 34.54 -6.89 9.06
N GLY A 176 33.41 -7.40 9.54
CA GLY A 176 32.94 -7.18 10.91
C GLY A 176 32.28 -5.81 11.17
N LYS A 177 32.13 -4.98 10.14
CA LYS A 177 31.46 -3.67 10.23
C LYS A 177 30.09 -3.71 9.58
N LYS A 178 29.12 -3.03 10.17
CA LYS A 178 27.79 -2.83 9.61
C LYS A 178 27.85 -1.76 8.51
N VAL A 179 27.55 -2.16 7.28
CA VAL A 179 27.57 -1.28 6.11
C VAL A 179 26.15 -1.18 5.55
N PRO A 180 25.45 -0.05 5.72
CA PRO A 180 24.13 0.16 5.16
C PRO A 180 24.24 0.44 3.66
N ARG A 181 23.45 -0.28 2.85
CA ARG A 181 23.32 -0.08 1.41
C ARG A 181 21.90 0.30 1.07
N MET A 182 21.69 1.44 0.43
CA MET A 182 20.36 1.87 -0.02
C MET A 182 19.82 0.88 -1.05
N VAL A 183 18.65 0.31 -0.76
CA VAL A 183 17.96 -0.68 -1.62
C VAL A 183 16.61 -0.20 -2.10
N PHE A 184 16.07 0.85 -1.48
CA PHE A 184 14.79 1.43 -1.86
C PHE A 184 14.78 2.92 -1.54
N GLU A 185 14.17 3.71 -2.43
CA GLU A 185 13.90 5.12 -2.21
C GLU A 185 12.58 5.52 -2.87
N ARG A 186 11.77 6.31 -2.17
CA ARG A 186 10.51 6.83 -2.69
C ARG A 186 10.19 8.20 -2.14
N GLY A 187 9.90 9.15 -3.02
CA GLY A 187 9.31 10.43 -2.66
C GLY A 187 7.82 10.31 -2.33
N PHE A 188 7.35 11.15 -1.42
CA PHE A 188 5.93 11.30 -1.12
C PHE A 188 5.53 12.78 -1.07
N ASP A 189 4.29 13.09 -1.43
CA ASP A 189 3.64 14.40 -1.24
C ASP A 189 2.15 14.11 -0.95
N GLU A 190 1.79 14.13 0.32
CA GLU A 190 0.47 13.75 0.79
C GLU A 190 -0.23 14.94 1.44
N ARG A 191 -1.56 15.00 1.23
CA ARG A 191 -2.43 16.01 1.82
C ARG A 191 -3.59 15.35 2.56
N HIS A 192 -3.86 15.83 3.76
CA HIS A 192 -4.97 15.34 4.56
C HIS A 192 -5.79 16.51 5.16
N PRO A 193 -7.12 16.50 5.02
CA PRO A 193 -7.95 15.56 4.28
C PRO A 193 -7.75 15.68 2.75
N ARG A 194 -7.91 14.56 2.04
CA ARG A 194 -7.64 14.51 0.59
C ARG A 194 -8.63 15.32 -0.26
N ARG A 195 -9.87 15.49 0.20
CA ARG A 195 -10.95 16.10 -0.61
C ARG A 195 -11.15 17.58 -0.33
N GLN A 196 -11.49 17.95 0.89
CA GLN A 196 -11.78 19.35 1.26
C GLN A 196 -11.11 19.69 2.59
N PRO A 197 -10.55 20.92 2.72
CA PRO A 197 -10.03 21.39 4.00
C PRO A 197 -11.15 21.46 5.06
N VAL A 198 -10.79 21.33 6.33
CA VAL A 198 -11.71 21.37 7.46
C VAL A 198 -11.58 22.72 8.17
N PRO A 199 -12.67 23.38 8.59
CA PRO A 199 -12.60 24.60 9.39
C PRO A 199 -11.83 24.38 10.70
N VAL A 200 -11.06 25.37 11.14
CA VAL A 200 -10.22 25.32 12.37
C VAL A 200 -11.03 24.93 13.64
N GLY A 201 -12.34 25.16 13.66
CA GLY A 201 -13.20 24.82 14.79
C GLY A 201 -13.73 23.39 14.83
N ASP A 202 -13.57 22.61 13.76
CA ASP A 202 -14.17 21.26 13.63
C ASP A 202 -13.17 20.10 13.81
N VAL A 203 -11.95 20.41 14.22
CA VAL A 203 -10.93 19.39 14.51
C VAL A 203 -11.04 18.97 15.97
N SER A 204 -11.73 17.86 16.20
CA SER A 204 -11.83 17.19 17.50
C SER A 204 -11.09 15.84 17.47
#